data_e1db9b74cd98d59d2ee1611eaa65b63b
#
_entry.id   e1db9b74cd98d59d2ee1611eaa65b63b
#
_cell.length_a   1.000
_cell.length_b   1.000
_cell.length_c   1.000
_cell.angle_alpha   90.00
_cell.angle_beta   90.00
_cell.angle_gamma   90.00
#
_symmetry.space_group_name_H-M   'P 1'
#
loop_
_entity.id
_entity.type
_entity.pdbx_description
1 polymer ?
#
loop_
_entity_poly.entity_id
_entity_poly.type
_entity_poly.pdbx_seq_one_letter_code
_entity_poly.pdbx_strand_id
1 'polypeptide(L)'
;GNTVNVLQDRWTYELVGLLSHGVRVGQYNRLIASLEGHIIGDPAFRFQPVEPNTLATDMTTRKGDAAYWRSLLASPWADVQSLALRMLTDAGAISAGELLEFMKQSPLATTRMECLKLIGRFGDEEIFAQAIIRGLKDRYELLRRNAATYAWQSSRLELLPALADTYVNDSESKRVAYIVMK
;
A
#
# COMPACT_ATOMS: atom_id res chain seq x y z
N GLY A 1 3.78 -15.25 15.71
CA GLY A 1 3.93 -14.00 16.49
C GLY A 1 3.80 -14.25 17.98
N ASN A 2 4.39 -13.40 18.79
CA ASN A 2 4.36 -13.51 20.25
C ASN A 2 3.18 -12.77 20.89
N THR A 3 2.34 -12.15 20.10
CA THR A 3 1.20 -11.35 20.54
C THR A 3 -0.09 -11.89 19.96
N VAL A 4 -1.21 -11.41 20.47
CA VAL A 4 -2.52 -11.76 19.95
C VAL A 4 -2.66 -11.16 18.54
N ASN A 5 -2.66 -12.01 17.53
CA ASN A 5 -2.93 -11.61 16.16
C ASN A 5 -4.43 -11.31 16.02
N VAL A 6 -4.75 -10.11 15.63
CA VAL A 6 -6.11 -9.76 15.25
C VAL A 6 -6.37 -10.20 13.81
N LEU A 7 -7.59 -10.66 13.52
CA LEU A 7 -8.02 -11.07 12.17
C LEU A 7 -7.88 -9.96 11.10
N GLN A 8 -7.51 -8.76 11.51
CA GLN A 8 -7.32 -7.59 10.66
C GLN A 8 -5.86 -7.29 10.38
N ASP A 9 -4.93 -8.19 10.72
CA ASP A 9 -3.51 -7.99 10.43
C ASP A 9 -3.27 -8.02 8.92
N ARG A 10 -3.29 -6.81 8.34
CA ARG A 10 -3.19 -6.56 6.90
C ARG A 10 -1.76 -6.68 6.37
N TRP A 11 -0.81 -6.77 7.28
CA TRP A 11 0.60 -6.66 6.95
C TRP A 11 1.17 -7.94 6.34
N THR A 12 0.60 -9.09 6.68
CA THR A 12 1.17 -10.40 6.33
C THR A 12 1.02 -10.78 4.87
N TYR A 13 0.16 -10.12 4.10
CA TYR A 13 -0.05 -10.43 2.67
C TYR A 13 0.19 -9.26 1.72
N GLU A 14 0.52 -8.08 2.23
CA GLU A 14 0.95 -6.97 1.37
C GLU A 14 2.21 -7.36 0.61
N LEU A 15 2.25 -7.05 -0.68
CA LEU A 15 3.39 -7.35 -1.56
C LEU A 15 3.76 -8.84 -1.66
N VAL A 16 2.85 -9.75 -1.29
CA VAL A 16 3.15 -11.20 -1.30
C VAL A 16 3.55 -11.71 -2.68
N GLY A 17 3.06 -11.09 -3.75
CA GLY A 17 3.44 -11.42 -5.12
C GLY A 17 4.93 -11.22 -5.42
N LEU A 18 5.67 -10.43 -4.61
CA LEU A 18 7.12 -10.31 -4.76
C LEU A 18 7.85 -11.64 -4.55
N LEU A 19 7.27 -12.57 -3.79
CA LEU A 19 7.82 -13.91 -3.63
C LEU A 19 7.85 -14.68 -4.96
N SER A 20 6.83 -14.49 -5.82
CA SER A 20 6.80 -15.09 -7.15
C SER A 20 7.83 -14.48 -8.11
N HIS A 21 8.35 -13.30 -7.80
CA HIS A 21 9.47 -12.66 -8.50
C HIS A 21 10.85 -13.04 -7.91
N GLY A 22 10.93 -14.06 -7.04
CA GLY A 22 12.17 -14.57 -6.46
C GLY A 22 12.76 -13.71 -5.34
N VAL A 23 11.97 -12.78 -4.78
CA VAL A 23 12.37 -12.04 -3.57
C VAL A 23 12.47 -13.05 -2.41
N ARG A 24 13.56 -12.97 -1.62
CA ARG A 24 13.76 -13.87 -0.49
C ARG A 24 12.74 -13.59 0.62
N VAL A 25 12.34 -14.65 1.34
CA VAL A 25 11.39 -14.52 2.47
C VAL A 25 11.88 -13.50 3.49
N GLY A 26 13.17 -13.45 3.80
CA GLY A 26 13.74 -12.44 4.70
C GLY A 26 13.65 -11.01 4.16
N GLN A 27 13.87 -10.82 2.86
CA GLN A 27 13.70 -9.50 2.23
C GLN A 27 12.23 -9.06 2.26
N TYR A 28 11.32 -9.96 1.89
CA TYR A 28 9.88 -9.73 1.94
C TYR A 28 9.43 -9.37 3.36
N ASN A 29 9.85 -10.16 4.36
CA ASN A 29 9.50 -9.90 5.76
C ASN A 29 9.95 -8.51 6.23
N ARG A 30 11.13 -8.03 5.81
CA ARG A 30 11.60 -6.67 6.13
C ARG A 30 10.74 -5.56 5.56
N LEU A 31 10.05 -5.80 4.44
CA LEU A 31 9.14 -4.81 3.82
C LEU A 31 7.82 -4.69 4.58
N ILE A 32 7.37 -5.79 5.19
CA ILE A 32 6.04 -5.90 5.80
C ILE A 32 6.08 -6.08 7.31
N ALA A 33 7.29 -6.27 7.91
CA ALA A 33 7.42 -6.65 9.30
C ALA A 33 6.79 -5.61 10.24
N SER A 34 5.87 -6.08 11.07
CA SER A 34 5.61 -5.54 12.39
C SER A 34 6.63 -6.12 13.37
N LEU A 35 6.80 -5.46 14.52
CA LEU A 35 7.72 -5.93 15.58
C LEU A 35 7.39 -7.35 16.10
N GLU A 36 6.14 -7.79 15.87
CA GLU A 36 5.65 -9.10 16.28
C GLU A 36 5.80 -10.19 15.20
N GLY A 37 6.20 -9.81 13.99
CA GLY A 37 6.39 -10.75 12.89
C GLY A 37 7.67 -11.56 13.03
N HIS A 38 7.58 -12.91 12.97
CA HIS A 38 8.73 -13.78 13.03
C HIS A 38 8.78 -14.69 11.81
N ILE A 39 9.99 -14.92 11.29
CA ILE A 39 10.25 -15.96 10.30
C ILE A 39 10.61 -17.25 11.04
N ILE A 40 9.88 -18.33 10.76
CA ILE A 40 10.23 -19.67 11.18
C ILE A 40 10.73 -20.42 9.95
N GLY A 41 12.04 -20.65 9.86
CA GLY A 41 12.69 -21.29 8.73
C GLY A 41 13.84 -20.46 8.16
N ASP A 42 14.26 -20.78 6.93
CA ASP A 42 15.38 -20.11 6.28
C ASP A 42 14.96 -18.78 5.66
N PRO A 43 15.46 -17.62 6.15
CA PRO A 43 15.16 -16.32 5.58
C PRO A 43 15.75 -16.12 4.17
N ALA A 44 16.73 -16.92 3.77
CA ALA A 44 17.31 -16.90 2.43
C ALA A 44 16.48 -17.66 1.40
N PHE A 45 15.50 -18.43 1.84
CA PHE A 45 14.60 -19.18 0.94
C PHE A 45 13.93 -18.23 -0.06
N ARG A 46 13.86 -18.68 -1.31
CA ARG A 46 13.15 -17.99 -2.40
C ARG A 46 12.47 -19.00 -3.31
N PHE A 47 11.36 -18.59 -3.88
CA PHE A 47 10.75 -19.31 -4.99
C PHE A 47 11.52 -19.06 -6.29
N GLN A 48 11.51 -20.05 -7.19
CA GLN A 48 12.01 -19.84 -8.54
C GLN A 48 11.08 -18.87 -9.27
N PRO A 49 11.57 -17.70 -9.74
CA PRO A 49 10.72 -16.81 -10.49
C PRO A 49 10.33 -17.42 -11.84
N VAL A 50 9.10 -17.13 -12.27
CA VAL A 50 8.59 -17.60 -13.58
C VAL A 50 9.44 -17.04 -14.73
N GLU A 51 9.81 -15.76 -14.61
CA GLU A 51 10.71 -15.09 -15.54
C GLU A 51 11.99 -14.65 -14.85
N PRO A 52 13.17 -14.87 -15.46
CA PRO A 52 14.43 -14.40 -14.92
C PRO A 52 14.40 -12.88 -14.68
N ASN A 53 14.76 -12.46 -13.47
CA ASN A 53 14.83 -11.05 -13.13
C ASN A 53 15.88 -10.82 -12.02
N THR A 54 16.22 -9.56 -11.78
CA THR A 54 17.22 -9.14 -10.79
C THR A 54 16.60 -8.46 -9.57
N LEU A 55 15.27 -8.41 -9.46
CA LEU A 55 14.54 -7.62 -8.47
C LEU A 55 15.05 -7.83 -7.04
N ALA A 56 15.26 -9.09 -6.62
CA ALA A 56 15.76 -9.42 -5.29
C ALA A 56 17.15 -8.83 -5.00
N THR A 57 18.00 -8.74 -6.00
CA THR A 57 19.34 -8.12 -5.90
C THR A 57 19.21 -6.59 -5.91
N ASP A 58 18.38 -6.05 -6.80
CA ASP A 58 18.20 -4.62 -7.00
C ASP A 58 17.59 -3.92 -5.76
N MET A 59 16.73 -4.62 -5.02
CA MET A 59 16.23 -4.15 -3.72
C MET A 59 17.36 -3.81 -2.73
N THR A 60 18.54 -4.38 -2.90
CA THR A 60 19.68 -4.14 -2.02
C THR A 60 20.69 -3.19 -2.66
N THR A 61 21.00 -3.41 -3.93
CA THR A 61 22.10 -2.72 -4.64
C THR A 61 21.68 -1.39 -5.25
N ARG A 62 20.39 -1.19 -5.53
CA ARG A 62 19.82 -0.01 -6.20
C ARG A 62 18.88 0.81 -5.35
N LYS A 63 19.00 0.80 -4.03
CA LYS A 63 18.07 1.52 -3.13
C LYS A 63 17.93 3.00 -3.47
N GLY A 64 19.00 3.68 -3.82
CA GLY A 64 19.01 5.11 -4.16
C GLY A 64 18.85 5.40 -5.66
N ASP A 65 18.68 4.40 -6.51
CA ASP A 65 18.55 4.56 -7.95
C ASP A 65 17.11 4.93 -8.34
N ALA A 66 16.77 6.21 -8.20
CA ALA A 66 15.44 6.70 -8.49
C ALA A 66 15.02 6.45 -9.95
N ALA A 67 15.94 6.52 -10.91
CA ALA A 67 15.64 6.27 -12.31
C ALA A 67 15.21 4.81 -12.55
N TYR A 68 15.91 3.88 -11.93
CA TYR A 68 15.55 2.46 -11.97
C TYR A 68 14.16 2.23 -11.36
N TRP A 69 13.90 2.73 -10.16
CA TRP A 69 12.60 2.52 -9.51
C TRP A 69 11.46 3.20 -10.26
N ARG A 70 11.69 4.37 -10.86
CA ARG A 70 10.70 5.02 -11.73
C ARG A 70 10.36 4.17 -12.95
N SER A 71 11.33 3.47 -13.55
CA SER A 71 11.08 2.59 -14.69
C SER A 71 10.14 1.42 -14.35
N LEU A 72 10.18 0.94 -13.10
CA LEU A 72 9.32 -0.15 -12.63
C LEU A 72 7.86 0.28 -12.36
N LEU A 73 7.55 1.57 -12.36
CA LEU A 73 6.17 2.05 -12.27
C LEU A 73 5.32 1.66 -13.50
N ALA A 74 5.96 1.33 -14.62
CA ALA A 74 5.31 0.81 -15.82
C ALA A 74 5.09 -0.72 -15.79
N SER A 75 5.52 -1.41 -14.72
CA SER A 75 5.36 -2.86 -14.60
C SER A 75 3.88 -3.26 -14.65
N PRO A 76 3.51 -4.39 -15.28
CA PRO A 76 2.14 -4.90 -15.21
C PRO A 76 1.77 -5.49 -13.84
N TRP A 77 2.76 -5.69 -12.96
CA TRP A 77 2.60 -6.33 -11.66
C TRP A 77 2.42 -5.31 -10.55
N ALA A 78 1.28 -5.36 -9.87
CA ALA A 78 0.94 -4.42 -8.80
C ALA A 78 1.98 -4.39 -7.67
N ASP A 79 2.50 -5.55 -7.26
CA ASP A 79 3.47 -5.63 -6.16
C ASP A 79 4.82 -5.05 -6.55
N VAL A 80 5.22 -5.15 -7.83
CA VAL A 80 6.43 -4.50 -8.34
C VAL A 80 6.26 -2.99 -8.39
N GLN A 81 5.11 -2.49 -8.86
CA GLN A 81 4.81 -1.04 -8.79
C GLN A 81 4.79 -0.54 -7.36
N SER A 82 4.14 -1.26 -6.45
CA SER A 82 4.04 -0.89 -5.03
C SER A 82 5.41 -0.88 -4.35
N LEU A 83 6.28 -1.85 -4.67
CA LEU A 83 7.68 -1.83 -4.23
C LEU A 83 8.41 -0.60 -4.75
N ALA A 84 8.28 -0.29 -6.04
CA ALA A 84 8.92 0.87 -6.64
C ALA A 84 8.47 2.18 -5.97
N LEU A 85 7.17 2.34 -5.71
CA LEU A 85 6.64 3.49 -4.98
C LEU A 85 7.23 3.61 -3.57
N ARG A 86 7.38 2.50 -2.83
CA ARG A 86 8.04 2.49 -1.52
C ARG A 86 9.49 2.93 -1.61
N MET A 87 10.24 2.35 -2.55
CA MET A 87 11.66 2.68 -2.73
C MET A 87 11.87 4.15 -3.10
N LEU A 88 11.01 4.70 -3.96
CA LEU A 88 11.04 6.13 -4.32
C LEU A 88 10.67 7.02 -3.13
N THR A 89 9.67 6.62 -2.34
CA THR A 89 9.28 7.35 -1.13
C THR A 89 10.41 7.34 -0.09
N ASP A 90 11.00 6.19 0.16
CA ASP A 90 12.09 6.03 1.14
C ASP A 90 13.37 6.77 0.71
N ALA A 91 13.58 6.95 -0.61
CA ALA A 91 14.67 7.74 -1.17
C ALA A 91 14.36 9.25 -1.26
N GLY A 92 13.15 9.70 -0.89
CA GLY A 92 12.72 11.09 -1.07
C GLY A 92 12.63 11.52 -2.54
N ALA A 93 12.47 10.55 -3.46
CA ALA A 93 12.50 10.76 -4.90
C ALA A 93 11.10 10.84 -5.55
N ILE A 94 10.05 10.86 -4.76
CA ILE A 94 8.66 11.06 -5.18
C ILE A 94 7.94 11.92 -4.14
N SER A 95 7.03 12.78 -4.58
CA SER A 95 6.24 13.65 -3.73
C SER A 95 4.87 13.05 -3.43
N ALA A 96 4.19 13.58 -2.40
CA ALA A 96 2.80 13.22 -2.09
C ALA A 96 1.85 13.53 -3.26
N GLY A 97 2.07 14.66 -3.97
CA GLY A 97 1.32 15.03 -5.14
C GLY A 97 1.48 14.05 -6.30
N GLU A 98 2.71 13.60 -6.59
CA GLU A 98 2.95 12.56 -7.61
C GLU A 98 2.27 11.23 -7.25
N LEU A 99 2.31 10.84 -5.97
CA LEU A 99 1.60 9.64 -5.48
C LEU A 99 0.09 9.77 -5.67
N LEU A 100 -0.49 10.94 -5.40
CA LEU A 100 -1.92 11.20 -5.60
C LEU A 100 -2.29 11.09 -7.09
N GLU A 101 -1.48 11.65 -7.98
CA GLU A 101 -1.72 11.52 -9.43
C GLU A 101 -1.57 10.06 -9.89
N PHE A 102 -0.58 9.34 -9.39
CA PHE A 102 -0.43 7.92 -9.68
C PHE A 102 -1.63 7.09 -9.17
N MET A 103 -2.12 7.40 -7.97
CA MET A 103 -3.34 6.78 -7.42
C MET A 103 -4.56 7.01 -8.31
N LYS A 104 -4.72 8.21 -8.87
CA LYS A 104 -5.85 8.52 -9.76
C LYS A 104 -5.82 7.73 -11.06
N GLN A 105 -4.63 7.47 -11.59
CA GLN A 105 -4.42 6.90 -12.93
C GLN A 105 -4.25 5.37 -12.91
N SER A 106 -3.73 4.79 -11.82
CA SER A 106 -3.41 3.37 -11.78
C SER A 106 -4.66 2.48 -11.91
N PRO A 107 -4.66 1.50 -12.85
CA PRO A 107 -5.73 0.51 -12.96
C PRO A 107 -5.69 -0.52 -11.83
N LEU A 108 -4.54 -0.68 -11.17
CA LEU A 108 -4.27 -1.73 -10.19
C LEU A 108 -4.71 -1.28 -8.78
N ALA A 109 -5.68 -1.99 -8.21
CA ALA A 109 -6.29 -1.61 -6.94
C ALA A 109 -5.31 -1.60 -5.75
N THR A 110 -4.44 -2.62 -5.68
CA THR A 110 -3.44 -2.72 -4.60
C THR A 110 -2.37 -1.64 -4.72
N THR A 111 -2.00 -1.22 -5.93
CA THR A 111 -1.12 -0.07 -6.15
C THR A 111 -1.76 1.23 -5.68
N ARG A 112 -3.07 1.44 -5.97
CA ARG A 112 -3.80 2.61 -5.45
C ARG A 112 -3.87 2.62 -3.92
N MET A 113 -4.04 1.43 -3.30
CA MET A 113 -3.98 1.29 -1.84
C MET A 113 -2.61 1.66 -1.28
N GLU A 114 -1.54 1.23 -1.95
CA GLU A 114 -0.18 1.58 -1.55
C GLU A 114 0.06 3.08 -1.64
N CYS A 115 -0.41 3.74 -2.71
CA CYS A 115 -0.33 5.20 -2.82
C CYS A 115 -1.01 5.90 -1.64
N LEU A 116 -2.25 5.52 -1.30
CA LEU A 116 -2.97 6.10 -0.16
C LEU A 116 -2.17 5.96 1.14
N LYS A 117 -1.61 4.78 1.39
CA LYS A 117 -0.78 4.49 2.57
C LYS A 117 0.50 5.35 2.60
N LEU A 118 1.19 5.46 1.46
CA LEU A 118 2.44 6.21 1.36
C LEU A 118 2.21 7.72 1.50
N ILE A 119 1.13 8.27 0.93
CA ILE A 119 0.76 9.69 1.07
C ILE A 119 0.64 10.07 2.55
N GLY A 120 0.05 9.20 3.37
CA GLY A 120 -0.07 9.43 4.81
C GLY A 120 1.26 9.56 5.56
N ARG A 121 2.39 9.17 4.95
CA ARG A 121 3.73 9.30 5.55
C ARG A 121 4.37 10.69 5.37
N PHE A 122 3.84 11.50 4.45
CA PHE A 122 4.43 12.80 4.11
C PHE A 122 4.07 13.93 5.08
N GLY A 123 3.01 13.76 5.89
CA GLY A 123 2.52 14.81 6.77
C GLY A 123 1.84 15.96 6.03
N ASP A 124 1.63 15.87 4.72
CA ASP A 124 0.82 16.81 3.94
C ASP A 124 -0.65 16.48 4.12
N GLU A 125 -1.26 17.18 5.05
CA GLU A 125 -2.63 16.90 5.48
C GLU A 125 -3.65 17.18 4.38
N GLU A 126 -3.43 18.16 3.53
CA GLU A 126 -4.36 18.50 2.46
C GLU A 126 -4.34 17.44 1.35
N ILE A 127 -3.17 17.04 0.89
CA ILE A 127 -3.01 15.97 -0.11
C ILE A 127 -3.53 14.65 0.45
N PHE A 128 -3.30 14.37 1.74
CA PHE A 128 -3.82 13.16 2.37
C PHE A 128 -5.35 13.16 2.44
N ALA A 129 -5.98 14.29 2.78
CA ALA A 129 -7.44 14.42 2.75
C ALA A 129 -8.01 14.19 1.34
N GLN A 130 -7.39 14.75 0.31
CA GLN A 130 -7.77 14.50 -1.09
C GLN A 130 -7.65 13.01 -1.45
N ALA A 131 -6.57 12.33 -1.03
CA ALA A 131 -6.37 10.91 -1.26
C ALA A 131 -7.43 10.06 -0.55
N ILE A 132 -7.81 10.42 0.68
CA ILE A 132 -8.88 9.77 1.43
C ILE A 132 -10.22 9.92 0.69
N ILE A 133 -10.59 11.14 0.31
CA ILE A 133 -11.84 11.41 -0.43
C ILE A 133 -11.89 10.62 -1.74
N ARG A 134 -10.76 10.55 -2.46
CA ARG A 134 -10.64 9.74 -3.67
C ARG A 134 -10.80 8.25 -3.36
N GLY A 135 -10.19 7.78 -2.28
CA GLY A 135 -10.24 6.39 -1.83
C GLY A 135 -11.63 5.95 -1.40
N LEU A 136 -12.41 6.82 -0.75
CA LEU A 136 -13.81 6.55 -0.37
C LEU A 136 -14.71 6.27 -1.59
N LYS A 137 -14.35 6.77 -2.77
CA LYS A 137 -15.07 6.59 -4.04
C LYS A 137 -14.46 5.54 -4.95
N ASP A 138 -13.50 4.76 -4.46
CA ASP A 138 -12.83 3.75 -5.29
C ASP A 138 -13.74 2.55 -5.54
N ARG A 139 -13.65 1.96 -6.75
CA ARG A 139 -14.37 0.74 -7.11
C ARG A 139 -13.96 -0.49 -6.28
N TYR A 140 -12.75 -0.47 -5.69
CA TYR A 140 -12.25 -1.57 -4.87
C TYR A 140 -12.65 -1.39 -3.40
N GLU A 141 -13.47 -2.30 -2.89
CA GLU A 141 -14.05 -2.23 -1.55
C GLU A 141 -13.01 -2.07 -0.45
N LEU A 142 -11.91 -2.83 -0.51
CA LEU A 142 -10.88 -2.77 0.52
C LEU A 142 -10.19 -1.40 0.56
N LEU A 143 -10.07 -0.72 -0.58
CA LEU A 143 -9.54 0.64 -0.62
C LEU A 143 -10.53 1.63 0.02
N ARG A 144 -11.85 1.54 -0.29
CA ARG A 144 -12.87 2.36 0.38
C ARG A 144 -12.84 2.18 1.90
N ARG A 145 -12.72 0.93 2.37
CA ARG A 145 -12.62 0.61 3.79
C ARG A 145 -11.36 1.18 4.46
N ASN A 146 -10.22 1.11 3.78
CA ASN A 146 -8.98 1.72 4.27
C ASN A 146 -9.08 3.24 4.33
N ALA A 147 -9.66 3.87 3.30
CA ALA A 147 -9.90 5.31 3.27
C ALA A 147 -10.83 5.75 4.42
N ALA A 148 -11.92 5.02 4.68
CA ALA A 148 -12.79 5.28 5.81
C ALA A 148 -12.05 5.14 7.17
N THR A 149 -11.18 4.14 7.29
CA THR A 149 -10.35 3.97 8.49
C THR A 149 -9.39 5.14 8.70
N TYR A 150 -8.72 5.60 7.64
CA TYR A 150 -7.82 6.76 7.72
C TYR A 150 -8.59 8.05 8.01
N ALA A 151 -9.78 8.22 7.43
CA ALA A 151 -10.64 9.37 7.74
C ALA A 151 -10.99 9.42 9.23
N TRP A 152 -11.41 8.30 9.80
CA TRP A 152 -11.70 8.17 11.23
C TRP A 152 -10.47 8.46 12.10
N GLN A 153 -9.31 7.90 11.75
CA GLN A 153 -8.06 8.11 12.50
C GLN A 153 -7.54 9.54 12.44
N SER A 154 -7.80 10.25 11.34
CA SER A 154 -7.36 11.63 11.17
C SER A 154 -8.17 12.63 11.98
N SER A 155 -9.40 12.29 12.40
CA SER A 155 -10.35 13.16 13.14
C SER A 155 -10.62 14.51 12.43
N ARG A 156 -10.52 14.57 11.10
CA ARG A 156 -10.67 15.79 10.31
C ARG A 156 -12.12 16.03 9.94
N LEU A 157 -12.67 17.14 10.42
CA LEU A 157 -14.09 17.49 10.20
C LEU A 157 -14.42 17.75 8.71
N GLU A 158 -13.46 18.17 7.92
CA GLU A 158 -13.63 18.39 6.47
C GLU A 158 -13.91 17.12 5.68
N LEU A 159 -13.63 15.93 6.25
CA LEU A 159 -13.94 14.65 5.63
C LEU A 159 -15.39 14.20 5.89
N LEU A 160 -16.12 14.83 6.83
CA LEU A 160 -17.48 14.45 7.17
C LEU A 160 -18.45 14.42 5.98
N PRO A 161 -18.46 15.40 5.06
CA PRO A 161 -19.33 15.33 3.90
C PRO A 161 -19.06 14.10 3.02
N ALA A 162 -17.79 13.75 2.80
CA ALA A 162 -17.42 12.58 2.00
C ALA A 162 -17.76 11.27 2.71
N LEU A 163 -17.62 11.20 4.03
CA LEU A 163 -18.03 10.07 4.84
C LEU A 163 -19.56 9.89 4.82
N ALA A 164 -20.32 10.98 4.97
CA ALA A 164 -21.78 10.94 4.91
C ALA A 164 -22.27 10.48 3.52
N ASP A 165 -21.67 10.99 2.44
CA ASP A 165 -21.96 10.56 1.07
C ASP A 165 -21.68 9.03 0.90
N THR A 166 -20.53 8.56 1.41
CA THR A 166 -20.17 7.15 1.38
C THR A 166 -21.17 6.29 2.17
N TYR A 167 -21.58 6.74 3.35
CA TYR A 167 -22.54 6.02 4.18
C TYR A 167 -23.90 5.84 3.49
N VAL A 168 -24.38 6.89 2.83
CA VAL A 168 -25.69 6.89 2.16
C VAL A 168 -25.65 6.10 0.85
N ASN A 169 -24.55 6.22 0.08
CA ASN A 169 -24.50 5.78 -1.31
C ASN A 169 -23.71 4.48 -1.54
N ASP A 170 -22.88 4.02 -0.58
CA ASP A 170 -22.19 2.72 -0.70
C ASP A 170 -23.11 1.58 -0.24
N SER A 171 -24.01 1.16 -1.13
CA SER A 171 -24.89 0.02 -0.88
C SER A 171 -24.18 -1.34 -0.98
N GLU A 172 -22.96 -1.37 -1.51
CA GLU A 172 -22.22 -2.60 -1.80
C GLU A 172 -21.53 -3.18 -0.56
N SER A 173 -21.12 -2.33 0.38
CA SER A 173 -20.30 -2.77 1.51
C SER A 173 -20.82 -2.34 2.87
N LYS A 174 -21.45 -3.28 3.58
CA LYS A 174 -21.81 -3.10 5.00
C LYS A 174 -20.59 -2.84 5.89
N ARG A 175 -19.40 -3.27 5.48
CA ARG A 175 -18.14 -3.06 6.23
C ARG A 175 -17.67 -1.63 6.13
N VAL A 176 -17.79 -1.01 4.95
CA VAL A 176 -17.50 0.42 4.78
C VAL A 176 -18.47 1.24 5.62
N ALA A 177 -19.77 1.00 5.49
CA ALA A 177 -20.80 1.68 6.27
C ALA A 177 -20.54 1.58 7.79
N TYR A 178 -20.16 0.40 8.28
CA TYR A 178 -19.83 0.21 9.71
C TYR A 178 -18.64 1.06 10.18
N ILE A 179 -17.61 1.20 9.37
CA ILE A 179 -16.44 2.03 9.73
C ILE A 179 -16.80 3.52 9.71
N VAL A 180 -17.59 3.94 8.74
CA VAL A 180 -18.04 5.33 8.60
C VAL A 180 -18.94 5.78 9.77
N MET A 181 -19.70 4.85 10.38
CA MET A 181 -20.55 5.13 11.53
C MET A 181 -19.81 5.26 12.87
N LYS A 182 -18.54 4.91 12.95
CA LYS A 182 -17.73 5.05 14.19
C LYS A 182 -17.29 6.48 14.44
#